data_bdb7b63bf21169c17abe92742cde2634
#
_entry.id   bdb7b63bf21169c17abe92742cde2634
#
_cell.length_a   1.000
_cell.length_b   1.000
_cell.length_c   1.000
_cell.angle_alpha   90.00
_cell.angle_beta   90.00
_cell.angle_gamma   90.00
#
_symmetry.space_group_name_H-M   'P 1'
#
loop_
_entity.id
_entity.type
_entity.pdbx_description
1 polymer ?
#
loop_
_entity_poly.entity_id
_entity_poly.type
_entity_poly.pdbx_seq_one_letter_code
_entity_poly.pdbx_strand_id
1 'polypeptide(L)'
;MSRILTFNAGSSTIKLGVFESAASEEVRPLAGGVLDLRVSPLELKFNHDGSRETIELDAAVSDDLGDVIDALLAWLEAKFEGEAFSAAGHRIVHGGLHFDAPVWLDEAIIDRLDELSPLAPLHQPAGLKLVRAMQRARPRLPQVACFDTAFHRTQAPLVTRMAIPRALHEEGVRRYGFHGLSYESIADTLRNEEPALLAKKLVVAHLGSGASLCAMEGGVSRDTSMGFSALDGIPMATRPGELDAGVPLYLQQQRGMSVDELQQWLYHECGLKGVSGISADARVLLESDAPEAREAIALFCFRTARDATLGMPRLIIPSLQVNMRAGEVPTDKDGRPMLKVPLNGL
;
A
#
# COMPACT_ATOMS: atom_id res chain seq x y z
N MET A 1 14.11 18.71 -19.89
CA MET A 1 13.68 17.60 -19.06
C MET A 1 12.64 18.13 -18.08
N SER A 2 11.63 17.37 -17.73
CA SER A 2 10.62 17.82 -16.76
C SER A 2 10.76 17.01 -15.49
N ARG A 3 10.56 17.65 -14.32
CA ARG A 3 10.59 16.97 -13.02
C ARG A 3 9.17 16.74 -12.51
N ILE A 4 8.96 15.55 -11.95
CA ILE A 4 7.66 15.12 -11.43
C ILE A 4 7.85 14.78 -9.96
N LEU A 5 6.94 15.27 -9.13
CA LEU A 5 6.82 14.85 -7.73
C LEU A 5 5.85 13.70 -7.60
N THR A 6 6.09 12.78 -6.67
CA THR A 6 5.09 11.79 -6.26
C THR A 6 4.93 11.76 -4.76
N PHE A 7 3.71 11.55 -4.31
CA PHE A 7 3.36 11.54 -2.90
C PHE A 7 2.55 10.31 -2.51
N ASN A 8 2.87 9.79 -1.34
CA ASN A 8 2.11 8.73 -0.68
C ASN A 8 1.91 9.12 0.78
N ALA A 9 0.73 9.67 1.08
CA ALA A 9 0.36 10.07 2.42
C ALA A 9 -0.04 8.83 3.25
N GLY A 10 0.63 8.64 4.37
CA GLY A 10 0.22 7.75 5.45
C GLY A 10 -0.42 8.55 6.59
N SER A 11 -0.88 7.86 7.64
CA SER A 11 -1.48 8.51 8.82
C SER A 11 -0.51 9.42 9.59
N SER A 12 0.78 9.15 9.51
CA SER A 12 1.82 9.84 10.28
C SER A 12 3.09 10.14 9.49
N THR A 13 3.12 9.79 8.22
CA THR A 13 4.29 10.01 7.36
C THR A 13 3.86 10.38 5.96
N ILE A 14 4.65 11.23 5.30
CA ILE A 14 4.51 11.48 3.87
C ILE A 14 5.76 10.94 3.18
N LYS A 15 5.58 9.95 2.31
CA LYS A 15 6.64 9.49 1.42
C LYS A 15 6.58 10.29 0.13
N LEU A 16 7.73 10.72 -0.36
CA LEU A 16 7.84 11.47 -1.60
C LEU A 16 8.90 10.86 -2.52
N GLY A 17 8.72 11.07 -3.81
CA GLY A 17 9.69 10.76 -4.85
C GLY A 17 9.84 11.93 -5.80
N VAL A 18 11.05 12.11 -6.31
CA VAL A 18 11.37 13.06 -7.39
C VAL A 18 11.82 12.23 -8.59
N PHE A 19 11.20 12.47 -9.72
CA PHE A 19 11.49 11.77 -10.96
C PHE A 19 11.81 12.78 -12.05
N GLU A 20 12.66 12.37 -12.97
CA GLU A 20 12.94 13.10 -14.21
C GLU A 20 12.28 12.38 -15.38
N SER A 21 11.59 13.12 -16.22
CA SER A 21 11.01 12.63 -17.46
C SER A 21 11.73 13.27 -18.63
N ALA A 22 12.32 12.42 -19.48
CA ALA A 22 12.89 12.85 -20.75
C ALA A 22 11.81 12.87 -21.85
N ALA A 23 12.10 13.53 -22.96
CA ALA A 23 11.21 13.54 -24.14
C ALA A 23 10.99 12.12 -24.76
N SER A 24 11.77 11.13 -24.32
CA SER A 24 11.68 9.72 -24.73
C SER A 24 10.68 8.89 -23.90
N GLU A 25 9.83 9.52 -23.08
CA GLU A 25 8.89 8.87 -22.15
C GLU A 25 9.55 8.03 -21.03
N GLU A 26 10.87 7.96 -20.98
CA GLU A 26 11.60 7.26 -19.91
C GLU A 26 11.57 8.10 -18.64
N VAL A 27 11.02 7.55 -17.56
CA VAL A 27 10.95 8.18 -16.24
C VAL A 27 12.04 7.59 -15.35
N ARG A 28 12.93 8.45 -14.84
CA ARG A 28 14.04 8.04 -13.97
C ARG A 28 13.85 8.56 -12.56
N PRO A 29 14.02 7.72 -11.53
CA PRO A 29 14.03 8.20 -10.16
C PRO A 29 15.31 9.03 -9.92
N LEU A 30 15.15 10.25 -9.41
CA LEU A 30 16.25 11.11 -8.98
C LEU A 30 16.45 11.04 -7.48
N ALA A 31 15.37 11.16 -6.72
CA ALA A 31 15.43 11.25 -5.27
C ALA A 31 14.18 10.68 -4.61
N GLY A 32 14.28 10.42 -3.32
CA GLY A 32 13.12 10.01 -2.53
C GLY A 32 13.30 10.38 -1.06
N GLY A 33 12.18 10.54 -0.36
CA GLY A 33 12.23 10.92 1.04
C GLY A 33 11.03 10.44 1.84
N VAL A 34 11.19 10.51 3.15
CA VAL A 34 10.13 10.24 4.13
C VAL A 34 10.12 11.38 5.14
N LEU A 35 9.02 12.09 5.19
CA LEU A 35 8.74 13.11 6.19
C LEU A 35 7.93 12.47 7.32
N ASP A 36 8.45 12.53 8.55
CA ASP A 36 7.77 12.03 9.74
C ASP A 36 7.02 13.18 10.44
N LEU A 37 5.69 13.10 10.47
CA LEU A 37 4.83 14.12 11.06
C LEU A 37 4.69 14.01 12.59
N ARG A 38 5.30 13.00 13.21
CA ARG A 38 5.21 12.75 14.67
C ARG A 38 6.32 13.41 15.47
N VAL A 39 7.41 13.80 14.80
CA VAL A 39 8.58 14.37 15.44
C VAL A 39 8.56 15.89 15.34
N SER A 40 9.12 16.56 16.35
CA SER A 40 9.28 18.02 16.37
C SER A 40 10.71 18.34 16.84
N PRO A 41 11.52 19.06 16.05
CA PRO A 41 11.22 19.57 14.70
C PRO A 41 10.92 18.47 13.68
N LEU A 42 10.24 18.83 12.57
CA LEU A 42 9.94 17.90 11.51
C LEU A 42 11.19 17.40 10.81
N GLU A 43 11.33 16.09 10.66
CA GLU A 43 12.47 15.45 10.00
C GLU A 43 12.10 14.89 8.65
N LEU A 44 12.75 15.40 7.60
CA LEU A 44 12.76 14.81 6.26
C LEU A 44 14.03 13.96 6.09
N LYS A 45 13.86 12.63 6.03
CA LYS A 45 14.91 11.71 5.61
C LYS A 45 14.91 11.63 4.10
N PHE A 46 15.95 12.16 3.47
CA PHE A 46 16.03 12.30 2.02
C PHE A 46 17.24 11.55 1.44
N ASN A 47 17.05 10.94 0.28
CA ASN A 47 18.06 10.22 -0.47
C ASN A 47 18.13 10.79 -1.89
N HIS A 48 19.30 11.27 -2.30
CA HIS A 48 19.58 11.80 -3.63
C HIS A 48 20.99 11.38 -4.03
N ASP A 49 21.15 10.81 -5.21
CA ASP A 49 22.43 10.33 -5.76
C ASP A 49 23.21 9.41 -4.80
N GLY A 50 22.49 8.52 -4.10
CA GLY A 50 23.08 7.59 -3.13
C GLY A 50 23.48 8.23 -1.80
N SER A 51 23.41 9.55 -1.66
CA SER A 51 23.64 10.27 -0.41
C SER A 51 22.35 10.33 0.41
N ARG A 52 22.45 10.02 1.70
CA ARG A 52 21.33 10.12 2.65
C ARG A 52 21.56 11.29 3.58
N GLU A 53 20.58 12.15 3.71
CA GLU A 53 20.58 13.30 4.60
C GLU A 53 19.29 13.36 5.42
N THR A 54 19.38 13.93 6.62
CA THR A 54 18.19 14.25 7.43
C THR A 54 18.12 15.76 7.52
N ILE A 55 17.01 16.32 7.13
CA ILE A 55 16.75 17.76 7.08
C ILE A 55 15.66 18.08 8.08
N GLU A 56 15.93 19.07 8.93
CA GLU A 56 14.89 19.67 9.76
C GLU A 56 14.11 20.70 8.93
N LEU A 57 12.78 20.56 8.90
CA LEU A 57 11.88 21.52 8.28
C LEU A 57 11.25 22.37 9.38
N ASP A 58 11.41 23.69 9.27
CA ASP A 58 10.79 24.65 10.18
C ASP A 58 9.34 24.88 9.79
N ALA A 59 8.48 23.97 10.23
CA ALA A 59 7.03 24.05 10.00
C ALA A 59 6.27 23.38 11.13
N ALA A 60 5.12 23.94 11.49
CA ALA A 60 4.20 23.34 12.43
C ALA A 60 3.26 22.35 11.72
N VAL A 61 3.01 21.20 12.32
CA VAL A 61 2.01 20.26 11.82
C VAL A 61 0.62 20.78 12.18
N SER A 62 -0.05 21.34 11.19
CA SER A 62 -1.44 21.80 11.30
C SER A 62 -2.40 20.76 10.74
N ASP A 63 -3.69 20.92 11.06
CA ASP A 63 -4.72 20.02 10.53
C ASP A 63 -4.83 20.05 9.01
N ASP A 64 -4.43 21.10 8.33
CA ASP A 64 -4.50 21.25 6.88
C ASP A 64 -3.17 21.02 6.15
N LEU A 65 -2.08 20.75 6.89
CA LEU A 65 -0.73 20.53 6.38
C LEU A 65 -0.14 21.72 5.58
N GLY A 66 -0.72 22.91 5.65
CA GLY A 66 -0.30 24.05 4.82
C GLY A 66 1.18 24.37 4.99
N ASP A 67 1.61 24.72 6.21
CA ASP A 67 2.99 25.11 6.51
C ASP A 67 3.99 23.97 6.17
N VAL A 68 3.60 22.73 6.44
CA VAL A 68 4.43 21.55 6.16
C VAL A 68 4.71 21.41 4.67
N ILE A 69 3.69 21.58 3.85
CA ILE A 69 3.80 21.42 2.39
C ILE A 69 4.54 22.63 1.79
N ASP A 70 4.30 23.84 2.28
CA ASP A 70 5.03 25.02 1.84
C ASP A 70 6.53 24.90 2.14
N ALA A 71 6.90 24.51 3.35
CA ALA A 71 8.30 24.30 3.75
C ALA A 71 8.96 23.17 2.93
N LEU A 72 8.26 22.05 2.74
CA LEU A 72 8.75 20.93 1.95
C LEU A 72 9.01 21.33 0.50
N LEU A 73 8.05 22.02 -0.13
CA LEU A 73 8.17 22.44 -1.53
C LEU A 73 9.26 23.50 -1.71
N ALA A 74 9.34 24.48 -0.80
CA ALA A 74 10.40 25.49 -0.83
C ALA A 74 11.79 24.84 -0.72
N TRP A 75 11.93 23.85 0.16
CA TRP A 75 13.18 23.10 0.29
C TRP A 75 13.51 22.29 -0.98
N LEU A 76 12.52 21.58 -1.55
CA LEU A 76 12.70 20.81 -2.79
C LEU A 76 13.06 21.71 -3.97
N GLU A 77 12.39 22.85 -4.13
CA GLU A 77 12.68 23.85 -5.18
C GLU A 77 14.12 24.39 -5.05
N ALA A 78 14.56 24.69 -3.84
CA ALA A 78 15.95 25.12 -3.57
C ALA A 78 16.96 23.99 -3.85
N LYS A 79 16.67 22.77 -3.42
CA LYS A 79 17.54 21.59 -3.61
C LYS A 79 17.76 21.27 -5.10
N PHE A 80 16.76 21.51 -5.93
CA PHE A 80 16.81 21.26 -7.37
C PHE A 80 17.01 22.55 -8.20
N GLU A 81 17.72 23.55 -7.63
CA GLU A 81 18.18 24.76 -8.30
C GLU A 81 17.07 25.63 -8.93
N GLY A 82 15.89 25.60 -8.34
CA GLY A 82 14.75 26.41 -8.80
C GLY A 82 14.10 25.92 -10.09
N GLU A 83 14.47 24.76 -10.60
CA GLU A 83 13.74 24.15 -11.71
C GLU A 83 12.35 23.74 -11.28
N ALA A 84 11.35 24.25 -11.99
CA ALA A 84 9.95 24.04 -11.66
C ALA A 84 9.54 22.56 -11.86
N PHE A 85 8.79 22.03 -10.91
CA PHE A 85 8.11 20.75 -11.09
C PHE A 85 6.96 20.91 -12.07
N SER A 86 6.82 19.96 -12.98
CA SER A 86 5.80 19.98 -14.06
C SER A 86 4.48 19.36 -13.65
N ALA A 87 4.50 18.42 -12.68
CA ALA A 87 3.30 17.77 -12.17
C ALA A 87 3.58 17.12 -10.79
N ALA A 88 2.50 16.81 -10.07
CA ALA A 88 2.55 16.00 -8.85
C ALA A 88 1.58 14.82 -8.97
N GLY A 89 2.07 13.60 -8.73
CA GLY A 89 1.27 12.37 -8.64
C GLY A 89 0.97 12.01 -7.20
N HIS A 90 -0.28 11.69 -6.91
CA HIS A 90 -0.73 11.29 -5.57
C HIS A 90 -1.25 9.86 -5.57
N ARG A 91 -0.72 9.04 -4.67
CA ARG A 91 -1.35 7.78 -4.36
C ARG A 91 -2.63 8.04 -3.55
N ILE A 92 -3.76 7.67 -4.12
CA ILE A 92 -5.07 7.67 -3.48
C ILE A 92 -5.50 6.23 -3.27
N VAL A 93 -5.89 5.89 -2.05
CA VAL A 93 -6.12 4.47 -1.70
C VAL A 93 -7.35 3.93 -2.41
N HIS A 94 -8.42 4.72 -2.55
CA HIS A 94 -9.69 4.24 -3.06
C HIS A 94 -10.21 5.06 -4.26
N GLY A 95 -10.40 4.41 -5.40
CA GLY A 95 -11.00 4.99 -6.60
C GLY A 95 -12.50 4.70 -6.74
N GLY A 96 -13.10 3.92 -5.84
CA GLY A 96 -14.50 3.55 -5.90
C GLY A 96 -14.88 2.77 -7.16
N LEU A 97 -16.10 3.01 -7.63
CA LEU A 97 -16.61 2.42 -8.88
C LEU A 97 -16.31 3.28 -10.12
N HIS A 98 -15.82 4.51 -9.93
CA HIS A 98 -15.75 5.51 -10.99
C HIS A 98 -14.34 5.75 -11.52
N PHE A 99 -13.31 5.47 -10.70
CA PHE A 99 -11.92 5.76 -11.07
C PHE A 99 -11.16 4.45 -11.27
N ASP A 100 -10.97 4.08 -12.53
CA ASP A 100 -10.26 2.87 -12.98
C ASP A 100 -8.93 3.17 -13.69
N ALA A 101 -8.57 4.46 -13.78
CA ALA A 101 -7.33 4.97 -14.35
C ALA A 101 -6.89 6.24 -13.61
N PRO A 102 -5.64 6.68 -13.76
CA PRO A 102 -5.19 7.98 -13.24
C PRO A 102 -6.03 9.12 -13.77
N VAL A 103 -6.33 10.12 -12.92
CA VAL A 103 -7.13 11.30 -13.29
C VAL A 103 -6.47 12.59 -12.84
N TRP A 104 -6.60 13.64 -13.65
CA TRP A 104 -6.24 14.98 -13.23
C TRP A 104 -7.17 15.47 -12.13
N LEU A 105 -6.59 16.08 -11.11
CA LEU A 105 -7.33 16.56 -9.95
C LEU A 105 -7.81 18.01 -10.20
N ASP A 106 -9.11 18.18 -10.14
CA ASP A 106 -9.80 19.45 -9.97
C ASP A 106 -10.72 19.36 -8.74
N GLU A 107 -11.37 20.46 -8.37
CA GLU A 107 -12.26 20.49 -7.20
C GLU A 107 -13.38 19.44 -7.30
N ALA A 108 -13.99 19.27 -8.47
CA ALA A 108 -15.09 18.32 -8.65
C ALA A 108 -14.63 16.86 -8.47
N ILE A 109 -13.43 16.54 -8.93
CA ILE A 109 -12.82 15.21 -8.72
C ILE A 109 -12.45 15.02 -7.24
N ILE A 110 -11.88 16.04 -6.59
CA ILE A 110 -11.53 15.98 -5.17
C ILE A 110 -12.78 15.75 -4.30
N ASP A 111 -13.88 16.43 -4.58
CA ASP A 111 -15.14 16.26 -3.86
C ASP A 111 -15.70 14.83 -4.04
N ARG A 112 -15.68 14.31 -5.27
CA ARG A 112 -16.10 12.92 -5.53
C ARG A 112 -15.21 11.89 -4.85
N LEU A 113 -13.91 12.17 -4.71
CA LEU A 113 -13.00 11.30 -3.96
C LEU A 113 -13.23 11.38 -2.44
N ASP A 114 -13.68 12.52 -1.95
CA ASP A 114 -14.03 12.71 -0.54
C ASP A 114 -15.29 11.92 -0.15
N GLU A 115 -16.26 11.79 -1.07
CA GLU A 115 -17.42 10.91 -0.90
C GLU A 115 -17.04 9.45 -0.67
N LEU A 116 -15.83 9.03 -1.10
CA LEU A 116 -15.31 7.68 -0.89
C LEU A 116 -14.61 7.50 0.47
N SER A 117 -14.47 8.55 1.27
CA SER A 117 -13.82 8.51 2.59
C SER A 117 -14.40 7.44 3.53
N PRO A 118 -15.72 7.16 3.55
CA PRO A 118 -16.26 6.05 4.35
C PRO A 118 -15.76 4.65 3.96
N LEU A 119 -15.27 4.46 2.72
CA LEU A 119 -14.73 3.17 2.26
C LEU A 119 -13.27 2.94 2.71
N ALA A 120 -12.55 4.02 3.04
CA ALA A 120 -11.16 3.95 3.52
C ALA A 120 -10.88 5.07 4.56
N PRO A 121 -11.57 5.08 5.71
CA PRO A 121 -11.62 6.23 6.62
C PRO A 121 -10.26 6.60 7.22
N LEU A 122 -9.33 5.66 7.35
CA LEU A 122 -7.99 5.91 7.88
C LEU A 122 -6.98 6.40 6.81
N HIS A 123 -7.32 6.31 5.51
CA HIS A 123 -6.36 6.56 4.43
C HIS A 123 -6.83 7.64 3.46
N GLN A 124 -8.10 7.60 3.03
CA GLN A 124 -8.63 8.52 2.03
C GLN A 124 -8.53 9.99 2.48
N PRO A 125 -8.97 10.36 3.70
CA PRO A 125 -8.88 11.74 4.17
C PRO A 125 -7.43 12.26 4.22
N ALA A 126 -6.46 11.41 4.62
CA ALA A 126 -5.06 11.81 4.67
C ALA A 126 -4.48 12.11 3.28
N GLY A 127 -4.83 11.30 2.26
CA GLY A 127 -4.45 11.53 0.88
C GLY A 127 -5.04 12.84 0.33
N LEU A 128 -6.33 13.06 0.53
CA LEU A 128 -7.02 14.27 0.04
C LEU A 128 -6.59 15.54 0.77
N LYS A 129 -6.25 15.44 2.04
CA LYS A 129 -5.66 16.53 2.81
C LYS A 129 -4.35 17.02 2.18
N LEU A 130 -3.47 16.08 1.80
CA LEU A 130 -2.23 16.42 1.11
C LEU A 130 -2.49 17.05 -0.26
N VAL A 131 -3.43 16.52 -1.05
CA VAL A 131 -3.83 17.10 -2.34
C VAL A 131 -4.29 18.54 -2.17
N ARG A 132 -5.19 18.81 -1.22
CA ARG A 132 -5.69 20.18 -0.94
C ARG A 132 -4.59 21.12 -0.45
N ALA A 133 -3.65 20.64 0.37
CA ALA A 133 -2.49 21.42 0.79
C ALA A 133 -1.58 21.79 -0.39
N MET A 134 -1.29 20.85 -1.28
CA MET A 134 -0.52 21.08 -2.50
C MET A 134 -1.23 22.06 -3.44
N GLN A 135 -2.54 21.96 -3.58
CA GLN A 135 -3.33 22.87 -4.43
C GLN A 135 -3.28 24.32 -3.92
N ARG A 136 -3.32 24.51 -2.60
CA ARG A 136 -3.15 25.85 -2.00
C ARG A 136 -1.72 26.38 -2.16
N ALA A 137 -0.72 25.55 -1.90
CA ALA A 137 0.68 25.93 -1.97
C ALA A 137 1.15 26.23 -3.41
N ARG A 138 0.67 25.46 -4.38
CA ARG A 138 1.07 25.56 -5.80
C ARG A 138 -0.16 25.43 -6.71
N PRO A 139 -1.04 26.45 -6.81
CA PRO A 139 -2.31 26.36 -7.55
C PRO A 139 -2.17 26.07 -9.05
N ARG A 140 -0.99 26.34 -9.61
CA ARG A 140 -0.70 26.09 -11.04
C ARG A 140 -0.01 24.77 -11.32
N LEU A 141 0.39 24.02 -10.28
CA LEU A 141 1.02 22.72 -10.46
C LEU A 141 -0.07 21.68 -10.75
N PRO A 142 -0.08 21.04 -11.93
CA PRO A 142 -1.03 19.98 -12.24
C PRO A 142 -0.85 18.81 -11.29
N GLN A 143 -1.94 18.26 -10.79
CA GLN A 143 -1.95 17.13 -9.87
C GLN A 143 -2.73 15.96 -10.46
N VAL A 144 -2.24 14.73 -10.25
CA VAL A 144 -2.83 13.48 -10.75
C VAL A 144 -3.07 12.53 -9.57
N ALA A 145 -4.27 11.97 -9.48
CA ALA A 145 -4.55 10.86 -8.59
C ALA A 145 -4.32 9.52 -9.28
N CYS A 146 -3.60 8.61 -8.59
CA CYS A 146 -3.40 7.22 -8.98
C CYS A 146 -3.94 6.32 -7.89
N PHE A 147 -4.72 5.28 -8.24
CA PHE A 147 -5.55 4.55 -7.29
C PHE A 147 -5.06 3.13 -7.03
N ASP A 148 -4.98 2.73 -5.76
CA ASP A 148 -4.64 1.35 -5.39
C ASP A 148 -5.68 0.33 -5.88
N THR A 149 -6.93 0.75 -6.06
CA THR A 149 -8.02 -0.12 -6.49
C THR A 149 -8.11 -0.27 -8.02
N ALA A 150 -7.50 0.63 -8.80
CA ALA A 150 -7.68 0.70 -10.26
C ALA A 150 -7.22 -0.58 -10.97
N PHE A 151 -6.06 -1.12 -10.61
CA PHE A 151 -5.49 -2.33 -11.21
C PHE A 151 -6.43 -3.54 -11.12
N HIS A 152 -7.29 -3.58 -10.10
CA HIS A 152 -8.22 -4.68 -9.85
C HIS A 152 -9.56 -4.56 -10.59
N ARG A 153 -9.76 -3.48 -11.34
CA ARG A 153 -10.99 -3.26 -12.14
C ARG A 153 -11.20 -4.27 -13.26
N THR A 154 -10.16 -5.01 -13.63
CA THR A 154 -10.19 -6.09 -14.64
C THR A 154 -10.78 -7.40 -14.11
N GLN A 155 -11.11 -7.49 -12.82
CA GLN A 155 -11.70 -8.68 -12.20
C GLN A 155 -13.12 -8.90 -12.70
N ALA A 156 -13.47 -10.19 -12.88
CA ALA A 156 -14.82 -10.58 -13.28
C ALA A 156 -15.87 -10.22 -12.20
N PRO A 157 -17.13 -9.93 -12.59
CA PRO A 157 -18.19 -9.57 -11.64
C PRO A 157 -18.39 -10.60 -10.52
N LEU A 158 -18.19 -11.89 -10.80
CA LEU A 158 -18.31 -12.95 -9.80
C LEU A 158 -17.21 -12.86 -8.72
N VAL A 159 -15.99 -12.48 -9.11
CA VAL A 159 -14.85 -12.32 -8.19
C VAL A 159 -15.07 -11.16 -7.23
N THR A 160 -15.63 -10.06 -7.74
CA THR A 160 -15.90 -8.87 -6.92
C THR A 160 -17.17 -8.98 -6.08
N ARG A 161 -18.01 -10.01 -6.32
CA ARG A 161 -19.27 -10.23 -5.63
C ARG A 161 -19.06 -10.83 -4.26
N MET A 162 -19.62 -10.20 -3.23
CA MET A 162 -19.74 -10.79 -1.90
C MET A 162 -21.10 -11.50 -1.74
N ALA A 163 -21.17 -12.53 -0.90
CA ALA A 163 -22.41 -13.25 -0.60
C ALA A 163 -23.27 -12.47 0.41
N ILE A 164 -23.68 -11.27 0.02
CA ILE A 164 -24.50 -10.32 0.79
C ILE A 164 -25.75 -9.93 -0.02
N PRO A 165 -26.77 -9.29 0.60
CA PRO A 165 -27.94 -8.80 -0.12
C PRO A 165 -27.57 -7.96 -1.34
N ARG A 166 -28.33 -8.14 -2.43
CA ARG A 166 -28.09 -7.49 -3.72
C ARG A 166 -28.01 -5.96 -3.60
N ALA A 167 -28.91 -5.37 -2.82
CA ALA A 167 -28.95 -3.91 -2.61
C ALA A 167 -27.62 -3.36 -2.13
N LEU A 168 -26.99 -3.97 -1.12
CA LEU A 168 -25.68 -3.55 -0.61
C LEU A 168 -24.58 -3.62 -1.69
N HIS A 169 -24.63 -4.63 -2.56
CA HIS A 169 -23.67 -4.71 -3.67
C HIS A 169 -23.89 -3.58 -4.68
N GLU A 170 -25.14 -3.24 -4.96
CA GLU A 170 -25.52 -2.14 -5.86
C GLU A 170 -25.10 -0.78 -5.27
N GLU A 171 -25.12 -0.65 -3.95
CA GLU A 171 -24.58 0.50 -3.19
C GLU A 171 -23.03 0.54 -3.16
N GLY A 172 -22.35 -0.46 -3.69
CA GLY A 172 -20.89 -0.48 -3.76
C GLY A 172 -20.20 -1.35 -2.71
N VAL A 173 -20.92 -2.12 -1.88
CA VAL A 173 -20.29 -3.06 -0.94
C VAL A 173 -19.84 -4.32 -1.69
N ARG A 174 -18.58 -4.34 -2.09
CA ARG A 174 -17.98 -5.38 -2.94
C ARG A 174 -16.48 -5.50 -2.70
N ARG A 175 -15.84 -6.51 -3.29
CA ARG A 175 -14.39 -6.60 -3.33
C ARG A 175 -13.83 -5.51 -4.26
N TYR A 176 -12.88 -4.71 -3.77
CA TYR A 176 -12.13 -3.72 -4.54
C TYR A 176 -10.70 -4.18 -4.78
N GLY A 177 -10.03 -4.71 -3.75
CA GLY A 177 -8.60 -4.96 -3.77
C GLY A 177 -7.78 -3.68 -3.60
N PHE A 178 -6.54 -3.84 -3.14
CA PHE A 178 -5.61 -2.72 -2.87
C PHE A 178 -4.20 -3.09 -3.29
N HIS A 179 -3.25 -2.19 -3.09
CA HIS A 179 -1.87 -2.29 -3.58
C HIS A 179 -1.76 -2.37 -5.12
N GLY A 180 -2.78 -1.94 -5.84
CA GLY A 180 -2.85 -2.02 -7.30
C GLY A 180 -1.69 -1.35 -7.99
N LEU A 181 -1.25 -0.17 -7.52
CA LEU A 181 -0.07 0.52 -8.08
C LEU A 181 1.22 -0.32 -7.96
N SER A 182 1.36 -1.10 -6.89
CA SER A 182 2.49 -2.01 -6.76
C SER A 182 2.40 -3.18 -7.74
N TYR A 183 1.21 -3.75 -7.92
CA TYR A 183 0.98 -4.84 -8.87
C TYR A 183 1.14 -4.39 -10.32
N GLU A 184 0.66 -3.21 -10.64
CA GLU A 184 0.84 -2.57 -11.95
C GLU A 184 2.33 -2.39 -12.27
N SER A 185 3.10 -1.83 -11.33
CA SER A 185 4.55 -1.67 -11.47
C SER A 185 5.28 -3.01 -11.69
N ILE A 186 4.85 -4.08 -11.00
CA ILE A 186 5.43 -5.42 -11.20
C ILE A 186 5.04 -5.97 -12.57
N ALA A 187 3.79 -5.79 -13.01
CA ALA A 187 3.34 -6.21 -14.33
C ALA A 187 4.10 -5.48 -15.44
N ASP A 188 4.37 -4.19 -15.28
CA ASP A 188 5.15 -3.39 -16.24
C ASP A 188 6.62 -3.83 -16.28
N THR A 189 7.23 -4.08 -15.11
CA THR A 189 8.59 -4.63 -15.06
C THR A 189 8.67 -5.98 -15.77
N LEU A 190 7.74 -6.90 -15.48
CA LEU A 190 7.69 -8.20 -16.14
C LEU A 190 7.42 -8.10 -17.66
N ARG A 191 6.64 -7.10 -18.08
CA ARG A 191 6.37 -6.86 -19.51
C ARG A 191 7.66 -6.53 -20.28
N ASN A 192 8.53 -5.77 -19.65
CA ASN A 192 9.78 -5.33 -20.24
C ASN A 192 10.91 -6.38 -20.10
N GLU A 193 11.02 -7.04 -18.96
CA GLU A 193 12.15 -7.91 -18.63
C GLU A 193 11.86 -9.38 -18.88
N GLU A 194 10.63 -9.85 -18.58
CA GLU A 194 10.24 -11.26 -18.60
C GLU A 194 8.85 -11.48 -19.25
N PRO A 195 8.62 -11.06 -20.51
CA PRO A 195 7.30 -11.11 -21.15
C PRO A 195 6.73 -12.53 -21.24
N ALA A 196 7.59 -13.55 -21.36
CA ALA A 196 7.17 -14.96 -21.37
C ALA A 196 6.63 -15.42 -19.99
N LEU A 197 7.12 -14.85 -18.90
CA LEU A 197 6.59 -15.09 -17.55
C LEU A 197 5.25 -14.36 -17.37
N LEU A 198 5.17 -13.09 -17.77
CA LEU A 198 3.95 -12.30 -17.66
C LEU A 198 2.76 -12.92 -18.41
N ALA A 199 3.01 -13.61 -19.54
CA ALA A 199 1.96 -14.31 -20.29
C ALA A 199 1.35 -15.52 -19.55
N LYS A 200 1.96 -15.94 -18.44
CA LYS A 200 1.48 -17.06 -17.62
C LYS A 200 0.49 -16.57 -16.55
N LYS A 201 -0.05 -17.56 -15.82
CA LYS A 201 -0.79 -17.32 -14.58
C LYS A 201 0.22 -17.17 -13.45
N LEU A 202 0.14 -16.04 -12.76
CA LEU A 202 1.08 -15.67 -11.69
C LEU A 202 0.31 -15.37 -10.42
N VAL A 203 0.94 -15.64 -9.28
CA VAL A 203 0.58 -15.03 -8.00
C VAL A 203 1.70 -14.08 -7.62
N VAL A 204 1.36 -12.83 -7.43
CA VAL A 204 2.29 -11.80 -6.96
C VAL A 204 1.95 -11.47 -5.53
N ALA A 205 2.97 -11.44 -4.67
CA ALA A 205 2.84 -11.08 -3.26
C ALA A 205 3.43 -9.68 -3.02
N HIS A 206 2.62 -8.77 -2.52
CA HIS A 206 3.06 -7.52 -1.94
C HIS A 206 3.22 -7.72 -0.44
N LEU A 207 4.46 -7.72 0.06
CA LEU A 207 4.77 -8.01 1.48
C LEU A 207 5.45 -6.79 2.12
N GLY A 208 4.63 -5.92 2.69
CA GLY A 208 5.04 -4.79 3.50
C GLY A 208 4.38 -4.83 4.88
N SER A 209 4.26 -3.69 5.55
CA SER A 209 3.43 -3.58 6.76
C SER A 209 1.96 -3.89 6.47
N GLY A 210 1.44 -3.46 5.31
CA GLY A 210 0.30 -4.06 4.66
C GLY A 210 0.77 -5.16 3.71
N ALA A 211 0.05 -6.26 3.63
CA ALA A 211 0.39 -7.39 2.76
C ALA A 211 -0.84 -7.90 2.03
N SER A 212 -0.65 -8.31 0.78
CA SER A 212 -1.70 -8.93 -0.03
C SER A 212 -1.11 -9.81 -1.13
N LEU A 213 -1.97 -10.63 -1.72
CA LEU A 213 -1.69 -11.44 -2.89
C LEU A 213 -2.55 -10.96 -4.07
N CYS A 214 -2.03 -11.05 -5.28
CA CYS A 214 -2.80 -10.84 -6.49
C CYS A 214 -2.52 -11.95 -7.51
N ALA A 215 -3.59 -12.59 -7.98
CA ALA A 215 -3.52 -13.47 -9.14
C ALA A 215 -3.57 -12.62 -10.41
N MET A 216 -2.63 -12.85 -11.28
CA MET A 216 -2.54 -12.21 -12.59
C MET A 216 -2.54 -13.23 -13.71
N GLU A 217 -3.09 -12.85 -14.84
CA GLU A 217 -2.97 -13.59 -16.10
C GLU A 217 -2.79 -12.58 -17.22
N GLY A 218 -1.67 -12.69 -17.96
CA GLY A 218 -1.34 -11.72 -19.00
C GLY A 218 -1.12 -10.29 -18.48
N GLY A 219 -0.68 -10.15 -17.22
CA GLY A 219 -0.41 -8.83 -16.61
C GLY A 219 -1.63 -8.09 -16.09
N VAL A 220 -2.80 -8.72 -16.04
CA VAL A 220 -4.03 -8.13 -15.48
C VAL A 220 -4.49 -8.87 -14.24
N SER A 221 -5.11 -8.16 -13.29
CA SER A 221 -5.64 -8.75 -12.06
C SER A 221 -6.83 -9.66 -12.37
N ARG A 222 -6.79 -10.89 -11.84
CA ARG A 222 -7.88 -11.86 -11.90
C ARG A 222 -8.55 -12.08 -10.56
N ASP A 223 -7.76 -11.98 -9.48
CA ASP A 223 -8.23 -12.06 -8.10
C ASP A 223 -7.22 -11.37 -7.18
N THR A 224 -7.64 -11.01 -5.97
CA THR A 224 -6.76 -10.43 -4.94
C THR A 224 -7.24 -10.83 -3.55
N SER A 225 -6.31 -10.98 -2.62
CA SER A 225 -6.64 -11.39 -1.25
C SER A 225 -7.36 -10.32 -0.45
N MET A 226 -7.11 -9.02 -0.69
CA MET A 226 -7.85 -7.94 -0.03
C MET A 226 -9.25 -7.80 -0.63
N GLY A 227 -10.22 -7.53 0.24
CA GLY A 227 -11.64 -7.50 -0.08
C GLY A 227 -12.24 -6.11 -0.24
N PHE A 228 -13.29 -5.84 0.54
CA PHE A 228 -13.96 -4.55 0.63
C PHE A 228 -13.05 -3.48 1.25
N SER A 229 -12.28 -3.87 2.27
CA SER A 229 -11.31 -3.02 2.94
C SER A 229 -9.92 -3.65 2.91
N ALA A 230 -8.92 -2.90 3.36
CA ALA A 230 -7.55 -3.39 3.51
C ALA A 230 -7.34 -4.23 4.79
N LEU A 231 -8.41 -4.70 5.44
CA LEU A 231 -8.37 -5.61 6.59
C LEU A 231 -8.36 -7.08 6.19
N ASP A 232 -8.94 -7.40 5.02
CA ASP A 232 -9.13 -8.76 4.52
C ASP A 232 -7.85 -9.36 3.92
N GLY A 233 -7.85 -10.67 3.70
CA GLY A 233 -6.77 -11.41 3.03
C GLY A 233 -5.79 -12.06 3.99
N ILE A 234 -4.49 -11.95 3.70
CA ILE A 234 -3.44 -12.55 4.51
C ILE A 234 -3.14 -11.73 5.78
N PRO A 235 -2.64 -12.34 6.87
CA PRO A 235 -2.18 -11.60 8.04
C PRO A 235 -1.13 -10.55 7.67
N MET A 236 -1.10 -9.44 8.39
CA MET A 236 -0.20 -8.32 8.13
C MET A 236 0.56 -7.93 9.41
N ALA A 237 1.31 -6.86 9.40
CA ALA A 237 2.04 -6.39 10.57
C ALA A 237 1.14 -6.20 11.79
N THR A 238 -0.01 -5.52 11.61
CA THR A 238 -0.97 -5.17 12.69
C THR A 238 -2.43 -5.47 12.35
N ARG A 239 -2.73 -6.04 11.17
CA ARG A 239 -4.08 -6.36 10.69
C ARG A 239 -4.27 -7.86 10.60
N PRO A 240 -5.46 -8.41 10.92
CA PRO A 240 -5.68 -9.86 11.04
C PRO A 240 -5.65 -10.61 9.72
N GLY A 241 -5.97 -9.95 8.58
CA GLY A 241 -6.36 -10.63 7.36
C GLY A 241 -7.76 -11.25 7.50
N GLU A 242 -7.99 -12.38 6.84
CA GLU A 242 -9.25 -13.12 6.94
C GLU A 242 -9.60 -13.42 8.41
N LEU A 243 -10.74 -12.92 8.84
CA LEU A 243 -11.26 -13.08 10.20
C LEU A 243 -12.74 -13.47 10.12
N ASP A 244 -13.16 -14.44 10.93
CA ASP A 244 -14.57 -14.80 11.06
C ASP A 244 -15.39 -13.60 11.56
N ALA A 245 -16.48 -13.28 10.85
CA ALA A 245 -17.37 -12.16 11.17
C ALA A 245 -17.99 -12.26 12.58
N GLY A 246 -18.06 -13.45 13.16
CA GLY A 246 -18.50 -13.68 14.53
C GLY A 246 -17.53 -13.10 15.58
N VAL A 247 -16.23 -12.96 15.26
CA VAL A 247 -15.26 -12.40 16.22
C VAL A 247 -15.54 -10.94 16.53
N PRO A 248 -15.71 -10.01 15.56
CA PRO A 248 -16.16 -8.65 15.83
C PRO A 248 -17.47 -8.58 16.62
N LEU A 249 -18.45 -9.39 16.28
CA LEU A 249 -19.74 -9.45 17.01
C LEU A 249 -19.54 -9.91 18.45
N TYR A 250 -18.72 -10.93 18.69
CA TYR A 250 -18.38 -11.40 20.03
C TYR A 250 -17.71 -10.30 20.86
N LEU A 251 -16.75 -9.58 20.30
CA LEU A 251 -16.03 -8.50 21.00
C LEU A 251 -16.97 -7.36 21.38
N GLN A 252 -17.90 -6.98 20.50
CA GLN A 252 -18.91 -5.96 20.80
C GLN A 252 -19.89 -6.44 21.88
N GLN A 253 -20.45 -7.65 21.72
CA GLN A 253 -21.51 -8.15 22.58
C GLN A 253 -21.00 -8.61 23.95
N GLN A 254 -19.84 -9.27 24.02
CA GLN A 254 -19.35 -9.89 25.24
C GLN A 254 -18.26 -9.06 25.93
N ARG A 255 -17.54 -8.22 25.20
CA ARG A 255 -16.48 -7.37 25.75
C ARG A 255 -16.86 -5.89 25.80
N GLY A 256 -18.03 -5.52 25.23
CA GLY A 256 -18.53 -4.16 25.21
C GLY A 256 -17.69 -3.19 24.36
N MET A 257 -16.89 -3.70 23.43
CA MET A 257 -16.07 -2.84 22.55
C MET A 257 -16.97 -1.96 21.69
N SER A 258 -16.71 -0.66 21.69
CA SER A 258 -17.30 0.27 20.75
C SER A 258 -16.81 0.03 19.32
N VAL A 259 -17.47 0.64 18.33
CA VAL A 259 -17.07 0.55 16.93
C VAL A 259 -15.65 1.13 16.75
N ASP A 260 -15.32 2.24 17.40
CA ASP A 260 -14.01 2.89 17.29
C ASP A 260 -12.90 2.03 17.93
N GLU A 261 -13.15 1.45 19.11
CA GLU A 261 -12.22 0.52 19.75
C GLU A 261 -11.99 -0.72 18.89
N LEU A 262 -13.06 -1.27 18.30
CA LEU A 262 -12.96 -2.40 17.39
C LEU A 262 -12.15 -2.06 16.13
N GLN A 263 -12.37 -0.87 15.56
CA GLN A 263 -11.59 -0.39 14.43
C GLN A 263 -10.11 -0.27 14.79
N GLN A 264 -9.78 0.37 15.93
CA GLN A 264 -8.42 0.47 16.42
C GLN A 264 -7.78 -0.90 16.60
N TRP A 265 -8.49 -1.83 17.22
CA TRP A 265 -8.02 -3.20 17.44
C TRP A 265 -7.71 -3.91 16.11
N LEU A 266 -8.62 -3.88 15.14
CA LEU A 266 -8.46 -4.52 13.85
C LEU A 266 -7.27 -3.96 13.05
N TYR A 267 -7.05 -2.64 13.09
CA TYR A 267 -5.98 -2.02 12.30
C TYR A 267 -4.62 -2.00 12.98
N HIS A 268 -4.55 -2.03 14.33
CA HIS A 268 -3.31 -1.73 15.05
C HIS A 268 -2.87 -2.78 16.07
N GLU A 269 -3.76 -3.72 16.47
CA GLU A 269 -3.46 -4.66 17.57
C GLU A 269 -3.50 -6.14 17.13
N CYS A 270 -3.80 -6.43 15.87
CA CYS A 270 -3.85 -7.78 15.30
C CYS A 270 -2.56 -8.13 14.55
N GLY A 271 -2.66 -9.13 13.66
CA GLY A 271 -1.57 -9.55 12.78
C GLY A 271 -0.36 -10.09 13.52
N LEU A 272 0.83 -9.88 12.96
CA LEU A 272 2.10 -10.32 13.58
C LEU A 272 2.25 -9.77 15.00
N LYS A 273 1.92 -8.49 15.21
CA LYS A 273 1.94 -7.86 16.54
C LYS A 273 1.04 -8.59 17.52
N GLY A 274 -0.22 -8.80 17.13
CA GLY A 274 -1.22 -9.41 18.02
C GLY A 274 -0.91 -10.86 18.37
N VAL A 275 -0.45 -11.65 17.40
CA VAL A 275 -0.14 -13.06 17.60
C VAL A 275 1.15 -13.23 18.41
N SER A 276 2.18 -12.44 18.11
CA SER A 276 3.45 -12.56 18.85
C SER A 276 3.43 -11.89 20.22
N GLY A 277 2.65 -10.82 20.37
CA GLY A 277 2.76 -9.93 21.54
C GLY A 277 4.11 -9.21 21.66
N ILE A 278 4.97 -9.29 20.62
CA ILE A 278 6.36 -8.80 20.64
C ILE A 278 6.54 -7.64 19.66
N SER A 279 6.27 -7.87 18.36
CA SER A 279 6.56 -6.88 17.32
C SER A 279 5.65 -7.02 16.11
N ALA A 280 5.40 -5.89 15.43
CA ALA A 280 4.80 -5.84 14.10
C ALA A 280 5.84 -6.07 12.96
N ASP A 281 7.14 -5.98 13.27
CA ASP A 281 8.21 -6.14 12.29
C ASP A 281 8.63 -7.61 12.20
N ALA A 282 8.43 -8.22 11.04
CA ALA A 282 8.79 -9.61 10.78
C ALA A 282 10.28 -9.87 10.96
N ARG A 283 11.16 -8.89 10.74
CA ARG A 283 12.62 -9.04 10.95
C ARG A 283 12.94 -9.27 12.43
N VAL A 284 12.32 -8.47 13.31
CA VAL A 284 12.45 -8.62 14.76
C VAL A 284 11.96 -9.98 15.22
N LEU A 285 10.84 -10.46 14.64
CA LEU A 285 10.29 -11.77 14.97
C LEU A 285 11.16 -12.93 14.47
N LEU A 286 11.78 -12.79 13.29
CA LEU A 286 12.70 -13.79 12.72
C LEU A 286 14.01 -13.91 13.50
N GLU A 287 14.45 -12.81 14.14
CA GLU A 287 15.65 -12.79 15.00
C GLU A 287 15.37 -13.24 16.43
N SER A 288 14.09 -13.41 16.81
CA SER A 288 13.67 -13.77 18.17
C SER A 288 13.61 -15.28 18.38
N ASP A 289 14.16 -15.74 19.49
CA ASP A 289 14.06 -17.15 19.93
C ASP A 289 12.73 -17.47 20.65
N ALA A 290 11.88 -16.47 20.88
CA ALA A 290 10.60 -16.65 21.56
C ALA A 290 9.65 -17.57 20.76
N PRO A 291 8.95 -18.51 21.42
CA PRO A 291 8.00 -19.39 20.73
C PRO A 291 6.84 -18.63 20.08
N GLU A 292 6.39 -17.51 20.68
CA GLU A 292 5.32 -16.66 20.16
C GLU A 292 5.75 -15.95 18.86
N ALA A 293 7.02 -15.58 18.73
CA ALA A 293 7.55 -15.00 17.50
C ALA A 293 7.55 -16.05 16.37
N ARG A 294 7.97 -17.27 16.67
CA ARG A 294 7.95 -18.40 15.71
C ARG A 294 6.52 -18.74 15.30
N GLU A 295 5.57 -18.76 16.25
CA GLU A 295 4.15 -19.01 15.97
C GLU A 295 3.58 -17.94 15.01
N ALA A 296 3.85 -16.65 15.27
CA ALA A 296 3.37 -15.56 14.44
C ALA A 296 3.89 -15.66 12.99
N ILE A 297 5.18 -15.95 12.81
CA ILE A 297 5.78 -16.17 11.48
C ILE A 297 5.20 -17.43 10.82
N ALA A 298 5.04 -18.52 11.55
CA ALA A 298 4.47 -19.76 11.01
C ALA A 298 3.02 -19.55 10.54
N LEU A 299 2.21 -18.85 11.33
CA LEU A 299 0.84 -18.51 10.96
C LEU A 299 0.79 -17.62 9.70
N PHE A 300 1.63 -16.60 9.63
CA PHE A 300 1.75 -15.74 8.44
C PHE A 300 2.07 -16.56 7.19
N CYS A 301 3.10 -17.42 7.26
CA CYS A 301 3.49 -18.27 6.14
C CYS A 301 2.39 -19.25 5.74
N PHE A 302 1.75 -19.90 6.73
CA PHE A 302 0.66 -20.85 6.49
C PHE A 302 -0.53 -20.19 5.78
N ARG A 303 -1.01 -19.04 6.29
CA ARG A 303 -2.13 -18.30 5.69
C ARG A 303 -1.80 -17.80 4.29
N THR A 304 -0.60 -17.27 4.11
CA THR A 304 -0.13 -16.80 2.80
C THR A 304 -0.06 -17.95 1.78
N ALA A 305 0.49 -19.11 2.17
CA ALA A 305 0.54 -20.28 1.30
C ALA A 305 -0.86 -20.82 0.98
N ARG A 306 -1.75 -20.90 1.97
CA ARG A 306 -3.13 -21.32 1.78
C ARG A 306 -3.86 -20.43 0.76
N ASP A 307 -3.79 -19.11 0.93
CA ASP A 307 -4.47 -18.16 0.05
C ASP A 307 -3.87 -18.19 -1.37
N ALA A 308 -2.54 -18.34 -1.46
CA ALA A 308 -1.89 -18.49 -2.76
C ALA A 308 -2.32 -19.76 -3.52
N THR A 309 -2.73 -20.82 -2.81
CA THR A 309 -3.08 -22.12 -3.41
C THR A 309 -4.59 -22.37 -3.52
N LEU A 310 -5.37 -21.99 -2.51
CA LEU A 310 -6.81 -22.30 -2.41
C LEU A 310 -7.70 -21.19 -2.92
N GLY A 311 -7.30 -19.92 -2.75
CA GLY A 311 -8.06 -18.76 -3.23
C GLY A 311 -8.01 -18.58 -4.75
N MET A 312 -7.16 -19.35 -5.44
CA MET A 312 -6.94 -19.22 -6.88
C MET A 312 -7.11 -20.56 -7.56
N PRO A 313 -8.31 -20.85 -8.11
CA PRO A 313 -8.57 -22.15 -8.74
C PRO A 313 -7.55 -22.42 -9.86
N ARG A 314 -6.69 -23.41 -9.65
CA ARG A 314 -5.72 -23.99 -10.57
C ARG A 314 -4.35 -23.27 -10.69
N LEU A 315 -3.80 -22.74 -9.59
CA LEU A 315 -2.39 -22.39 -9.63
C LEU A 315 -1.54 -23.50 -8.98
N ILE A 316 -0.78 -24.22 -9.79
CA ILE A 316 0.38 -24.97 -9.33
C ILE A 316 1.52 -23.95 -9.28
N ILE A 317 1.97 -23.57 -8.08
CA ILE A 317 3.08 -22.63 -7.92
C ILE A 317 4.37 -23.43 -7.91
N PRO A 318 5.22 -23.32 -8.96
CA PRO A 318 6.52 -23.97 -8.95
C PRO A 318 7.49 -23.33 -7.95
N SER A 319 7.29 -22.05 -7.61
CA SER A 319 8.08 -21.34 -6.59
C SER A 319 7.35 -20.06 -6.17
N LEU A 320 7.38 -19.75 -4.87
CA LEU A 320 6.99 -18.46 -4.34
C LEU A 320 8.19 -17.52 -4.52
N GLN A 321 8.14 -16.61 -5.50
CA GLN A 321 9.11 -15.52 -5.57
C GLN A 321 8.58 -14.37 -4.75
N VAL A 322 9.20 -14.15 -3.60
CA VAL A 322 8.94 -12.99 -2.75
C VAL A 322 9.82 -11.85 -3.29
N ASN A 323 9.21 -10.89 -3.97
CA ASN A 323 9.91 -9.69 -4.39
C ASN A 323 9.94 -8.70 -3.20
N MET A 324 10.87 -8.93 -2.27
CA MET A 324 11.26 -7.91 -1.31
C MET A 324 12.12 -6.89 -2.06
N ARG A 325 11.80 -5.59 -1.98
CA ARG A 325 12.58 -4.53 -2.60
C ARG A 325 14.06 -4.75 -2.36
N ALA A 326 14.84 -4.54 -3.42
CA ALA A 326 16.27 -4.72 -3.50
C ALA A 326 17.00 -4.28 -2.21
N GLY A 327 17.63 -5.23 -1.56
CA GLY A 327 18.47 -5.05 -0.41
C GLY A 327 18.03 -5.93 0.75
N GLU A 328 18.24 -7.23 0.68
CA GLU A 328 18.20 -8.19 1.77
C GLU A 328 16.94 -9.07 1.84
N VAL A 329 16.96 -10.10 1.04
CA VAL A 329 16.31 -11.36 1.45
C VAL A 329 17.10 -11.87 2.65
N PRO A 330 16.49 -12.06 3.84
CA PRO A 330 17.18 -12.69 4.95
C PRO A 330 17.68 -14.07 4.49
N THR A 331 18.96 -14.26 4.53
CA THR A 331 19.58 -15.56 4.27
C THR A 331 19.88 -16.24 5.61
N ASP A 332 19.76 -17.56 5.64
CA ASP A 332 20.26 -18.34 6.78
C ASP A 332 21.79 -18.20 6.89
N LYS A 333 22.36 -18.75 7.96
CA LYS A 333 23.81 -18.76 8.20
C LYS A 333 24.66 -19.37 7.07
N ASP A 334 24.02 -20.05 6.12
CA ASP A 334 24.64 -20.69 4.96
C ASP A 334 24.37 -19.88 3.66
N GLY A 335 23.82 -18.67 3.77
CA GLY A 335 23.54 -17.76 2.63
C GLY A 335 22.32 -18.16 1.80
N ARG A 336 21.42 -19.02 2.30
CA ARG A 336 20.23 -19.47 1.59
C ARG A 336 19.02 -18.60 1.96
N PRO A 337 18.15 -18.25 1.00
CA PRO A 337 16.93 -17.50 1.31
C PRO A 337 16.10 -18.23 2.37
N MET A 338 15.80 -17.57 3.49
CA MET A 338 15.07 -18.16 4.62
C MET A 338 13.58 -18.42 4.38
N LEU A 339 13.06 -18.12 3.20
CA LEU A 339 11.68 -18.37 2.79
C LEU A 339 11.58 -19.50 1.76
N LYS A 340 12.07 -20.67 2.09
CA LYS A 340 11.60 -21.92 1.47
C LYS A 340 10.58 -22.55 2.41
N VAL A 341 9.30 -22.33 2.16
CA VAL A 341 8.25 -23.18 2.73
C VAL A 341 8.29 -24.50 1.96
N PRO A 342 8.70 -25.62 2.55
CA PRO A 342 8.59 -26.91 1.88
C PRO A 342 7.10 -27.27 1.82
N LEU A 343 6.51 -27.20 0.63
CA LEU A 343 5.13 -27.66 0.37
C LEU A 343 5.00 -29.20 0.34
N ASN A 344 6.04 -29.91 0.70
CA ASN A 344 6.05 -31.38 0.74
C ASN A 344 5.74 -31.82 2.17
N GLY A 345 4.48 -31.84 2.57
CA GLY A 345 4.09 -32.34 3.88
C GLY A 345 2.80 -31.79 4.47
N LEU A 346 1.85 -31.36 3.64
CA LEU A 346 0.44 -31.19 4.04
C LEU A 346 -0.42 -32.20 3.30
#